data_28eaa637d46eef10273bb526d8b41703
#
_entry.id   28eaa637d46eef10273bb526d8b41703
#
_cell.length_a   1.000
_cell.length_b   1.000
_cell.length_c   1.000
_cell.angle_alpha   90.00
_cell.angle_beta   90.00
_cell.angle_gamma   90.00
#
_symmetry.space_group_name_H-M   'P 1'
#
loop_
_entity.id
_entity.type
_entity.pdbx_description
1 polymer ?
#
loop_
_entity_poly.entity_id
_entity_poly.type
_entity_poly.pdbx_seq_one_letter_code
_entity_poly.pdbx_strand_id
1 'polypeptide(L)'
;WREMEQLKAKKPVIVSMGAYAASGGYYISAPADAIVADRSTLTGSIGVFGMIPSFGKALENKLGVSVDGVKTNANSGMGNGFSALSPTQHRAMMQGVDRVYERFTSLVAEGRNLTIERVLEIAEGRVWSGEQAQQIGLVDTCGGLMAAIAIAIDKAELGDNYQIVEVEEEMDGLMAIFNSLNVKVRQAMTSRSELGELYNEYRRLEQMVGKEGIYTLCPYIFRF
;
A
#
# COMPACT_ATOMS: atom_id res chain seq x y z
N TRP A 1 1.38 -1.49 13.13
CA TRP A 1 1.15 -2.73 13.84
C TRP A 1 1.15 -2.54 15.36
N ARG A 2 2.20 -1.96 15.95
CA ARG A 2 2.30 -1.73 17.39
C ARG A 2 1.10 -0.94 17.96
N GLU A 3 0.70 0.12 17.30
CA GLU A 3 -0.44 0.93 17.73
C GLU A 3 -1.77 0.16 17.61
N MET A 4 -1.89 -0.69 16.59
CA MET A 4 -3.04 -1.59 16.44
C MET A 4 -3.16 -2.56 17.62
N GLU A 5 -2.06 -3.19 18.05
CA GLU A 5 -2.01 -4.06 19.23
C GLU A 5 -2.40 -3.32 20.52
N GLN A 6 -1.91 -2.08 20.69
CA GLN A 6 -2.25 -1.27 21.85
C GLN A 6 -3.72 -0.84 21.86
N LEU A 7 -4.27 -0.55 20.68
CA LEU A 7 -5.67 -0.21 20.53
C LEU A 7 -6.56 -1.42 20.81
N LYS A 8 -6.22 -2.57 20.22
CA LYS A 8 -6.92 -3.85 20.43
C LYS A 8 -6.96 -4.26 21.90
N ALA A 9 -5.93 -3.99 22.67
CA ALA A 9 -5.91 -4.25 24.11
C ALA A 9 -6.95 -3.42 24.92
N LYS A 10 -7.51 -2.36 24.31
CA LYS A 10 -8.46 -1.46 24.98
C LYS A 10 -9.89 -1.57 24.44
N LYS A 11 -10.06 -1.89 23.17
CA LYS A 11 -11.35 -1.97 22.48
C LYS A 11 -11.25 -2.84 21.24
N PRO A 12 -12.34 -3.44 20.76
CA PRO A 12 -12.37 -4.19 19.52
C PRO A 12 -11.92 -3.33 18.34
N VAL A 13 -11.08 -3.89 17.48
CA VAL A 13 -10.59 -3.25 16.26
C VAL A 13 -11.03 -4.07 15.05
N ILE A 14 -11.87 -3.48 14.23
CA ILE A 14 -12.38 -4.10 13.01
C ILE A 14 -11.78 -3.40 11.81
N VAL A 15 -11.20 -4.16 10.90
CA VAL A 15 -10.66 -3.63 9.64
C VAL A 15 -11.68 -3.85 8.53
N SER A 16 -12.02 -2.76 7.82
CA SER A 16 -12.77 -2.81 6.56
C SER A 16 -11.82 -2.50 5.42
N MET A 17 -11.57 -3.48 4.57
CA MET A 17 -10.71 -3.32 3.40
C MET A 17 -11.49 -2.74 2.23
N GLY A 18 -10.94 -1.73 1.57
CA GLY A 18 -11.45 -1.20 0.31
C GLY A 18 -11.08 -2.09 -0.89
N ALA A 19 -10.90 -1.47 -2.06
CA ALA A 19 -10.54 -2.20 -3.27
C ALA A 19 -9.17 -2.90 -3.17
N TYR A 20 -8.25 -2.36 -2.38
CA TYR A 20 -6.88 -2.86 -2.24
C TYR A 20 -6.37 -2.70 -0.81
N ALA A 21 -5.96 -3.81 -0.19
CA ALA A 21 -5.31 -3.84 1.13
C ALA A 21 -4.33 -5.01 1.20
N ALA A 22 -3.17 -4.88 0.57
CA ALA A 22 -2.17 -5.93 0.43
C ALA A 22 -0.81 -5.51 0.97
N SER A 23 0.11 -6.47 1.16
CA SER A 23 1.47 -6.23 1.66
C SER A 23 1.45 -5.45 2.99
N GLY A 24 1.98 -4.23 3.04
CA GLY A 24 1.94 -3.37 4.23
C GLY A 24 0.52 -3.09 4.75
N GLY A 25 -0.47 -2.97 3.85
CA GLY A 25 -1.88 -2.84 4.23
C GLY A 25 -2.41 -4.09 4.94
N TYR A 26 -2.03 -5.27 4.46
CA TYR A 26 -2.37 -6.52 5.14
C TYR A 26 -1.57 -6.70 6.45
N TYR A 27 -0.29 -6.29 6.47
CA TYR A 27 0.57 -6.33 7.64
C TYR A 27 -0.04 -5.62 8.86
N ILE A 28 -0.59 -4.42 8.66
CA ILE A 28 -1.24 -3.68 9.75
C ILE A 28 -2.64 -4.21 10.09
N SER A 29 -3.31 -4.87 9.14
CA SER A 29 -4.65 -5.42 9.31
C SER A 29 -4.66 -6.77 10.03
N ALA A 30 -3.63 -7.59 9.86
CA ALA A 30 -3.57 -8.96 10.33
C ALA A 30 -3.87 -9.14 11.84
N PRO A 31 -3.46 -8.23 12.75
CA PRO A 31 -3.75 -8.38 14.17
C PRO A 31 -5.19 -7.96 14.57
N ALA A 32 -6.01 -7.43 13.67
CA ALA A 32 -7.36 -6.97 14.00
C ALA A 32 -8.26 -8.11 14.55
N ASP A 33 -9.28 -7.75 15.33
CA ASP A 33 -10.25 -8.69 15.88
C ASP A 33 -11.19 -9.25 14.81
N ALA A 34 -11.40 -8.51 13.73
CA ALA A 34 -12.02 -9.02 12.51
C ALA A 34 -11.57 -8.20 11.30
N ILE A 35 -11.47 -8.87 10.17
CA ILE A 35 -11.15 -8.28 8.87
C ILE A 35 -12.33 -8.55 7.94
N VAL A 36 -12.89 -7.48 7.39
CA VAL A 36 -13.95 -7.48 6.38
C VAL A 36 -13.41 -6.98 5.07
N ALA A 37 -13.63 -7.71 3.97
CA ALA A 37 -13.21 -7.33 2.64
C ALA A 37 -14.33 -7.56 1.63
N ASP A 38 -14.43 -6.74 0.59
CA ASP A 38 -15.28 -7.08 -0.55
C ASP A 38 -14.74 -8.32 -1.27
N ARG A 39 -15.59 -9.09 -1.95
CA ARG A 39 -15.17 -10.29 -2.69
C ARG A 39 -14.08 -10.04 -3.71
N SER A 40 -14.09 -8.84 -4.30
CA SER A 40 -13.14 -8.38 -5.31
C SER A 40 -11.92 -7.66 -4.73
N THR A 41 -11.87 -7.38 -3.44
CA THR A 41 -10.71 -6.76 -2.79
C THR A 41 -9.44 -7.52 -3.10
N LEU A 42 -8.39 -6.83 -3.51
CA LEU A 42 -7.05 -7.42 -3.64
C LEU A 42 -6.31 -7.32 -2.31
N THR A 43 -5.96 -8.47 -1.74
CA THR A 43 -5.35 -8.54 -0.41
C THR A 43 -4.24 -9.61 -0.32
N GLY A 44 -3.74 -9.88 0.87
CA GLY A 44 -2.62 -10.78 1.07
C GLY A 44 -1.30 -10.13 0.68
N SER A 45 -0.64 -10.63 -0.38
CA SER A 45 0.71 -10.21 -0.77
C SER A 45 1.69 -10.25 0.41
N ILE A 46 1.63 -11.37 1.17
CA ILE A 46 2.49 -11.61 2.33
C ILE A 46 3.86 -11.97 1.81
N GLY A 47 4.69 -10.96 1.61
CA GLY A 47 6.01 -11.10 1.01
C GLY A 47 6.81 -9.82 1.13
N VAL A 48 8.10 -9.93 0.86
CA VAL A 48 9.05 -8.82 0.91
C VAL A 48 9.95 -8.88 -0.31
N PHE A 49 10.07 -7.77 -1.00
CA PHE A 49 11.07 -7.62 -2.05
C PHE A 49 11.68 -6.22 -1.98
N GLY A 50 12.89 -6.09 -2.52
CA GLY A 50 13.56 -4.82 -2.66
C GLY A 50 14.18 -4.68 -4.05
N MET A 51 14.14 -3.49 -4.63
CA MET A 51 14.79 -3.18 -5.88
C MET A 51 15.74 -2.01 -5.66
N ILE A 52 17.02 -2.24 -5.96
CA ILE A 52 18.07 -1.22 -5.87
C ILE A 52 18.64 -1.00 -7.28
N PRO A 53 18.17 0.01 -8.00
CA PRO A 53 18.67 0.28 -9.34
C PRO A 53 20.13 0.77 -9.30
N SER A 54 20.92 0.40 -10.31
CA SER A 54 22.28 0.90 -10.51
C SER A 54 22.45 1.32 -11.97
N PHE A 55 22.67 2.61 -12.16
CA PHE A 55 22.75 3.22 -13.49
C PHE A 55 24.20 3.54 -13.94
N GLY A 56 25.22 3.38 -13.07
CA GLY A 56 26.58 3.79 -13.35
C GLY A 56 27.14 3.21 -14.65
N LYS A 57 27.02 1.90 -14.86
CA LYS A 57 27.46 1.25 -16.09
C LYS A 57 26.70 1.73 -17.35
N ALA A 58 25.43 2.05 -17.20
CA ALA A 58 24.63 2.57 -18.31
C ALA A 58 25.08 4.00 -18.69
N LEU A 59 25.36 4.84 -17.70
CA LEU A 59 25.90 6.18 -17.91
C LEU A 59 27.29 6.13 -18.59
N GLU A 60 28.16 5.26 -18.11
CA GLU A 60 29.50 5.08 -18.71
C GLU A 60 29.43 4.59 -20.17
N ASN A 61 28.67 3.50 -20.40
CA ASN A 61 28.62 2.86 -21.72
C ASN A 61 27.79 3.61 -22.76
N LYS A 62 26.80 4.39 -22.35
CA LYS A 62 25.91 5.08 -23.29
C LYS A 62 26.19 6.57 -23.43
N LEU A 63 26.69 7.21 -22.39
CA LEU A 63 26.88 8.64 -22.34
C LEU A 63 28.34 9.05 -22.10
N GLY A 64 29.27 8.11 -21.90
CA GLY A 64 30.64 8.39 -21.56
C GLY A 64 30.85 9.13 -20.23
N VAL A 65 29.87 9.07 -19.34
CA VAL A 65 29.91 9.74 -18.03
C VAL A 65 30.34 8.74 -16.97
N SER A 66 31.50 8.94 -16.38
CA SER A 66 31.98 8.21 -15.21
C SER A 66 31.58 8.95 -13.92
N VAL A 67 31.16 8.19 -12.91
CA VAL A 67 30.81 8.73 -11.59
C VAL A 67 31.83 8.22 -10.58
N ASP A 68 32.53 9.13 -9.92
CA ASP A 68 33.44 8.84 -8.83
C ASP A 68 32.88 9.38 -7.51
N GLY A 69 33.34 8.84 -6.39
CA GLY A 69 32.84 9.24 -5.07
C GLY A 69 33.81 8.93 -3.93
N VAL A 70 33.85 9.83 -2.98
CA VAL A 70 34.59 9.66 -1.73
C VAL A 70 33.69 9.01 -0.69
N LYS A 71 34.21 7.99 -0.01
CA LYS A 71 33.50 7.22 1.01
C LYS A 71 34.24 7.27 2.34
N THR A 72 33.50 7.43 3.42
CA THR A 72 34.08 7.39 4.77
C THR A 72 34.38 5.94 5.23
N ASN A 73 33.64 4.96 4.69
CA ASN A 73 33.89 3.53 4.91
C ASN A 73 33.38 2.70 3.71
N ALA A 74 33.64 1.39 3.72
CA ALA A 74 33.32 0.48 2.61
C ALA A 74 31.83 0.45 2.22
N ASN A 75 30.92 0.71 3.15
CA ASN A 75 29.49 0.59 2.93
C ASN A 75 28.72 1.92 2.85
N SER A 76 29.37 3.07 3.09
CA SER A 76 28.71 4.38 3.13
C SER A 76 28.11 4.84 1.79
N GLY A 77 28.46 4.18 0.69
CA GLY A 77 27.88 4.45 -0.64
C GLY A 77 26.80 3.45 -1.07
N MET A 78 26.31 2.61 -0.18
CA MET A 78 25.28 1.63 -0.52
C MET A 78 23.96 2.31 -0.95
N GLY A 79 23.41 1.89 -2.09
CA GLY A 79 22.15 2.45 -2.58
C GLY A 79 22.23 3.82 -3.24
N ASN A 80 23.43 4.31 -3.58
CA ASN A 80 23.65 5.61 -4.24
C ASN A 80 23.13 5.67 -5.70
N GLY A 81 22.64 4.56 -6.26
CA GLY A 81 22.13 4.47 -7.62
C GLY A 81 23.19 4.40 -8.73
N PHE A 82 24.47 4.57 -8.42
CA PHE A 82 25.54 4.55 -9.43
C PHE A 82 26.40 3.28 -9.37
N SER A 83 26.52 2.67 -8.22
CA SER A 83 27.34 1.47 -8.02
C SER A 83 26.48 0.25 -7.74
N ALA A 84 26.82 -0.88 -8.32
CA ALA A 84 26.21 -2.15 -7.95
C ALA A 84 26.56 -2.51 -6.51
N LEU A 85 25.70 -3.27 -5.85
CA LEU A 85 25.97 -3.77 -4.51
C LEU A 85 27.15 -4.72 -4.51
N SER A 86 28.03 -4.57 -3.54
CA SER A 86 29.06 -5.58 -3.26
C SER A 86 28.40 -6.88 -2.73
N PRO A 87 29.10 -8.04 -2.80
CA PRO A 87 28.60 -9.29 -2.25
C PRO A 87 28.24 -9.21 -0.75
N THR A 88 28.96 -8.39 0.01
CA THR A 88 28.69 -8.16 1.43
C THR A 88 27.43 -7.32 1.63
N GLN A 89 27.25 -6.27 0.85
CA GLN A 89 26.06 -5.44 0.88
C GLN A 89 24.81 -6.23 0.45
N HIS A 90 24.93 -7.05 -0.62
CA HIS A 90 23.88 -7.93 -1.06
C HIS A 90 23.45 -8.91 0.04
N ARG A 91 24.38 -9.58 0.70
CA ARG A 91 24.06 -10.47 1.84
C ARG A 91 23.37 -9.73 2.99
N ALA A 92 23.82 -8.54 3.34
CA ALA A 92 23.20 -7.74 4.39
C ALA A 92 21.75 -7.34 4.03
N MET A 93 21.49 -7.00 2.76
CA MET A 93 20.16 -6.72 2.27
C MET A 93 19.26 -7.96 2.31
N MET A 94 19.74 -9.13 1.85
CA MET A 94 18.98 -10.38 1.90
C MET A 94 18.62 -10.76 3.34
N GLN A 95 19.55 -10.67 4.28
CA GLN A 95 19.26 -10.88 5.70
C GLN A 95 18.23 -9.89 6.26
N GLY A 96 18.18 -8.67 5.72
CA GLY A 96 17.15 -7.69 6.03
C GLY A 96 15.77 -8.13 5.53
N VAL A 97 15.72 -8.59 4.28
CA VAL A 97 14.49 -9.12 3.65
C VAL A 97 13.98 -10.33 4.44
N ASP A 98 14.86 -11.29 4.74
CA ASP A 98 14.52 -12.50 5.49
C ASP A 98 13.89 -12.16 6.85
N ARG A 99 14.52 -11.27 7.64
CA ARG A 99 13.99 -10.84 8.94
C ARG A 99 12.62 -10.18 8.84
N VAL A 100 12.40 -9.37 7.81
CA VAL A 100 11.09 -8.72 7.61
C VAL A 100 10.05 -9.75 7.19
N TYR A 101 10.42 -10.72 6.35
CA TYR A 101 9.52 -11.79 5.93
C TYR A 101 9.13 -12.71 7.09
N GLU A 102 10.11 -13.16 7.90
CA GLU A 102 9.86 -13.94 9.11
C GLU A 102 8.95 -13.20 10.10
N ARG A 103 9.19 -11.89 10.27
CA ARG A 103 8.32 -11.05 11.11
C ARG A 103 6.91 -10.97 10.56
N PHE A 104 6.74 -10.76 9.25
CA PHE A 104 5.44 -10.65 8.64
C PHE A 104 4.65 -11.96 8.73
N THR A 105 5.26 -13.08 8.38
CA THR A 105 4.62 -14.40 8.45
C THR A 105 4.24 -14.78 9.88
N SER A 106 5.09 -14.52 10.86
CA SER A 106 4.81 -14.74 12.28
C SER A 106 3.63 -13.89 12.78
N LEU A 107 3.59 -12.61 12.39
CA LEU A 107 2.50 -11.71 12.76
C LEU A 107 1.16 -12.15 12.15
N VAL A 108 1.18 -12.64 10.92
CA VAL A 108 -0.03 -13.19 10.27
C VAL A 108 -0.46 -14.48 10.97
N ALA A 109 0.47 -15.38 11.28
CA ALA A 109 0.16 -16.62 11.99
C ALA A 109 -0.52 -16.35 13.34
N GLU A 110 0.04 -15.42 14.12
CA GLU A 110 -0.52 -15.00 15.42
C GLU A 110 -1.87 -14.29 15.25
N GLY A 111 -1.94 -13.28 14.38
CA GLY A 111 -3.15 -12.46 14.23
C GLY A 111 -4.33 -13.18 13.59
N ARG A 112 -4.08 -14.21 12.78
CA ARG A 112 -5.11 -14.99 12.10
C ARG A 112 -5.31 -16.40 12.68
N ASN A 113 -4.62 -16.71 13.78
CA ASN A 113 -4.66 -18.02 14.44
C ASN A 113 -4.39 -19.18 13.43
N LEU A 114 -3.37 -18.99 12.58
CA LEU A 114 -2.91 -19.98 11.61
C LEU A 114 -1.56 -20.54 12.06
N THR A 115 -1.24 -21.75 11.63
CA THR A 115 0.13 -22.27 11.84
C THR A 115 1.09 -21.56 10.89
N ILE A 116 2.37 -21.47 11.28
CA ILE A 116 3.37 -20.82 10.44
C ILE A 116 3.53 -21.55 9.09
N GLU A 117 3.44 -22.89 9.09
CA GLU A 117 3.49 -23.70 7.87
C GLU A 117 2.35 -23.31 6.93
N ARG A 118 1.13 -23.15 7.48
CA ARG A 118 -0.02 -22.73 6.67
C ARG A 118 0.17 -21.35 6.10
N VAL A 119 0.71 -20.41 6.87
CA VAL A 119 1.01 -19.06 6.37
C VAL A 119 2.04 -19.12 5.26
N LEU A 120 3.11 -19.90 5.41
CA LEU A 120 4.14 -20.04 4.36
C LEU A 120 3.57 -20.62 3.06
N GLU A 121 2.63 -21.57 3.12
CA GLU A 121 1.94 -22.11 1.93
C GLU A 121 1.17 -21.06 1.13
N ILE A 122 0.58 -20.07 1.79
CA ILE A 122 -0.28 -19.04 1.18
C ILE A 122 0.41 -17.68 1.01
N ALA A 123 1.63 -17.54 1.50
CA ALA A 123 2.46 -16.32 1.44
C ALA A 123 3.22 -16.20 0.09
N GLU A 124 4.51 -15.92 0.13
CA GLU A 124 5.40 -15.72 -1.02
C GLU A 124 4.97 -14.58 -1.94
N GLY A 125 4.33 -13.55 -1.37
CA GLY A 125 3.86 -12.40 -2.12
C GLY A 125 2.62 -12.65 -2.98
N ARG A 126 1.95 -13.79 -2.84
CA ARG A 126 0.72 -14.09 -3.59
C ARG A 126 -0.39 -13.12 -3.20
N VAL A 127 -1.08 -12.62 -4.22
CA VAL A 127 -2.25 -11.75 -4.08
C VAL A 127 -3.50 -12.62 -4.19
N TRP A 128 -4.44 -12.38 -3.31
CA TRP A 128 -5.71 -13.09 -3.23
C TRP A 128 -6.87 -12.11 -3.41
N SER A 129 -7.96 -12.57 -4.00
CA SER A 129 -9.24 -11.85 -3.89
C SER A 129 -9.80 -11.96 -2.47
N GLY A 130 -10.67 -11.04 -2.05
CA GLY A 130 -11.30 -11.11 -0.74
C GLY A 130 -12.03 -12.44 -0.51
N GLU A 131 -12.69 -12.98 -1.54
CA GLU A 131 -13.35 -14.29 -1.47
C GLU A 131 -12.35 -15.43 -1.26
N GLN A 132 -11.24 -15.45 -1.99
CA GLN A 132 -10.18 -16.44 -1.80
C GLN A 132 -9.51 -16.27 -0.44
N ALA A 133 -9.26 -15.03 -0.02
CA ALA A 133 -8.66 -14.71 1.27
C ALA A 133 -9.52 -15.18 2.44
N GLN A 134 -10.85 -15.12 2.31
CA GLN A 134 -11.77 -15.68 3.29
C GLN A 134 -11.65 -17.21 3.37
N GLN A 135 -11.59 -17.89 2.23
CA GLN A 135 -11.47 -19.36 2.19
C GLN A 135 -10.18 -19.89 2.83
N ILE A 136 -9.11 -19.11 2.78
CA ILE A 136 -7.80 -19.48 3.35
C ILE A 136 -7.52 -18.90 4.73
N GLY A 137 -8.49 -18.19 5.34
CA GLY A 137 -8.41 -17.66 6.70
C GLY A 137 -7.71 -16.32 6.87
N LEU A 138 -7.42 -15.62 5.77
CA LEU A 138 -6.81 -14.28 5.82
C LEU A 138 -7.85 -13.17 6.05
N VAL A 139 -9.11 -13.41 5.72
CA VAL A 139 -10.25 -12.50 5.91
C VAL A 139 -11.36 -13.25 6.65
N ASP A 140 -12.06 -12.59 7.56
CA ASP A 140 -13.11 -13.23 8.36
C ASP A 140 -14.45 -13.26 7.62
N THR A 141 -14.80 -12.15 6.95
CA THR A 141 -16.11 -11.99 6.32
C THR A 141 -16.01 -11.21 5.02
N CYS A 142 -16.70 -11.67 3.98
CA CYS A 142 -16.92 -10.86 2.80
C CYS A 142 -18.02 -9.83 3.04
N GLY A 143 -17.74 -8.55 2.77
CA GLY A 143 -18.68 -7.44 2.93
C GLY A 143 -18.01 -6.07 2.81
N GLY A 144 -18.81 -5.02 2.89
CA GLY A 144 -18.35 -3.64 2.87
C GLY A 144 -18.29 -3.01 4.27
N LEU A 145 -18.11 -1.69 4.30
CA LEU A 145 -17.99 -0.90 5.53
C LEU A 145 -19.18 -1.13 6.51
N MET A 146 -20.40 -1.24 5.99
CA MET A 146 -21.57 -1.48 6.85
C MET A 146 -21.52 -2.82 7.56
N ALA A 147 -20.99 -3.87 6.92
CA ALA A 147 -20.77 -5.16 7.57
C ALA A 147 -19.70 -5.06 8.67
N ALA A 148 -18.62 -4.31 8.43
CA ALA A 148 -17.59 -4.05 9.45
C ALA A 148 -18.15 -3.29 10.65
N ILE A 149 -18.99 -2.27 10.41
CA ILE A 149 -19.69 -1.52 11.50
C ILE A 149 -20.60 -2.46 12.31
N ALA A 150 -21.36 -3.30 11.66
CA ALA A 150 -22.23 -4.26 12.37
C ALA A 150 -21.42 -5.21 13.27
N ILE A 151 -20.29 -5.73 12.77
CA ILE A 151 -19.37 -6.56 13.55
C ILE A 151 -18.76 -5.77 14.72
N ALA A 152 -18.42 -4.49 14.52
CA ALA A 152 -17.88 -3.65 15.57
C ALA A 152 -18.88 -3.38 16.69
N ILE A 153 -20.16 -3.14 16.36
CA ILE A 153 -21.25 -2.97 17.31
C ILE A 153 -21.43 -4.23 18.15
N ASP A 154 -21.47 -5.38 17.48
CA ASP A 154 -21.63 -6.69 18.14
C ASP A 154 -20.45 -7.00 19.08
N LYS A 155 -19.21 -6.89 18.58
CA LYS A 155 -18.01 -7.16 19.41
C LYS A 155 -17.82 -6.18 20.56
N ALA A 156 -18.33 -4.97 20.44
CA ALA A 156 -18.26 -3.95 21.50
C ALA A 156 -19.52 -3.97 22.41
N GLU A 157 -20.47 -4.86 22.16
CA GLU A 157 -21.72 -5.04 22.94
C GLU A 157 -22.51 -3.73 23.08
N LEU A 158 -22.56 -2.88 22.04
CA LEU A 158 -23.16 -1.54 22.10
C LEU A 158 -24.71 -1.55 22.00
N GLY A 159 -25.31 -2.63 21.53
CA GLY A 159 -26.76 -2.71 21.27
C GLY A 159 -27.19 -1.67 20.22
N ASP A 160 -28.39 -1.08 20.43
CA ASP A 160 -28.94 -0.08 19.50
C ASP A 160 -28.49 1.37 19.79
N ASN A 161 -27.78 1.59 20.90
CA ASN A 161 -27.39 2.92 21.35
C ASN A 161 -25.90 3.18 21.02
N TYR A 162 -25.61 3.46 19.77
CA TYR A 162 -24.26 3.78 19.31
C TYR A 162 -24.24 5.04 18.45
N GLN A 163 -23.07 5.67 18.34
CA GLN A 163 -22.80 6.80 17.45
C GLN A 163 -21.61 6.46 16.57
N ILE A 164 -21.76 6.70 15.27
CA ILE A 164 -20.65 6.64 14.32
C ILE A 164 -20.01 8.01 14.26
N VAL A 165 -18.72 8.06 14.55
CA VAL A 165 -17.92 9.27 14.49
C VAL A 165 -16.78 9.03 13.50
N GLU A 166 -16.71 9.81 12.45
CA GLU A 166 -15.56 9.85 11.55
C GLU A 166 -14.44 10.67 12.19
N VAL A 167 -13.27 10.07 12.31
CA VAL A 167 -12.07 10.74 12.81
C VAL A 167 -11.25 11.17 11.61
N GLU A 168 -11.32 12.45 11.27
CA GLU A 168 -10.47 13.04 10.24
C GLU A 168 -9.05 13.26 10.81
N GLU A 169 -8.03 13.01 9.99
CA GLU A 169 -6.69 13.47 10.32
C GLU A 169 -6.67 15.01 10.29
N GLU A 170 -6.40 15.64 11.44
CA GLU A 170 -6.02 17.05 11.46
C GLU A 170 -4.70 17.18 10.69
N MET A 171 -4.79 17.54 9.42
CA MET A 171 -3.61 17.91 8.65
C MET A 171 -3.05 19.19 9.26
N ASP A 172 -1.86 19.10 9.85
CA ASP A 172 -1.10 20.29 10.25
C ASP A 172 -1.15 21.30 9.10
N GLY A 173 -1.54 22.54 9.39
CA GLY A 173 -1.73 23.59 8.38
C GLY A 173 -0.50 23.76 7.48
N LEU A 174 0.69 23.45 7.99
CA LEU A 174 1.95 23.41 7.22
C LEU A 174 1.96 22.28 6.17
N MET A 175 1.48 21.08 6.52
CA MET A 175 1.37 19.95 5.59
C MET A 175 0.28 20.17 4.54
N ALA A 176 -0.82 20.84 4.88
CA ALA A 176 -1.85 21.23 3.93
C ALA A 176 -1.30 22.22 2.89
N ILE A 177 -0.48 23.20 3.31
CA ILE A 177 0.22 24.13 2.42
C ILE A 177 1.24 23.39 1.55
N PHE A 178 2.05 22.50 2.11
CA PHE A 178 3.02 21.68 1.36
C PHE A 178 2.35 20.76 0.33
N ASN A 179 1.25 20.11 0.68
CA ASN A 179 0.48 19.28 -0.23
C ASN A 179 -0.18 20.11 -1.33
N SER A 180 -0.71 21.29 -1.03
CA SER A 180 -1.29 22.19 -2.02
C SER A 180 -0.23 22.76 -2.99
N LEU A 181 0.97 23.04 -2.51
CA LEU A 181 2.13 23.44 -3.34
C LEU A 181 2.62 22.28 -4.23
N ASN A 182 2.77 21.08 -3.68
CA ASN A 182 3.17 19.89 -4.46
C ASN A 182 2.15 19.54 -5.55
N VAL A 183 0.87 19.66 -5.27
CA VAL A 183 -0.20 19.46 -6.27
C VAL A 183 -0.10 20.52 -7.37
N LYS A 184 0.08 21.80 -7.02
CA LYS A 184 0.24 22.89 -7.99
C LYS A 184 1.51 22.76 -8.83
N VAL A 185 2.64 22.36 -8.22
CA VAL A 185 3.90 22.12 -8.95
C VAL A 185 3.78 20.92 -9.88
N ARG A 186 3.18 19.81 -9.42
CA ARG A 186 2.89 18.65 -10.29
C ARG A 186 1.94 19.01 -11.43
N GLN A 187 0.88 19.76 -11.18
CA GLN A 187 -0.04 20.24 -12.22
C GLN A 187 0.67 21.12 -13.24
N ALA A 188 1.53 22.04 -12.79
CA ALA A 188 2.29 22.92 -13.68
C ALA A 188 3.35 22.17 -14.51
N MET A 189 3.96 21.11 -13.97
CA MET A 189 4.89 20.25 -14.71
C MET A 189 4.17 19.30 -15.68
N THR A 190 3.01 18.79 -15.30
CA THR A 190 2.23 17.85 -16.12
C THR A 190 1.50 18.57 -17.26
N SER A 191 1.04 19.81 -17.05
CA SER A 191 0.33 20.60 -18.08
C SER A 191 1.23 21.05 -19.26
N ARG A 192 2.54 20.90 -19.14
CA ARG A 192 3.51 21.23 -20.21
C ARG A 192 4.03 20.02 -20.99
N SER A 193 3.54 18.82 -20.71
CA SER A 193 3.94 17.58 -21.38
C SER A 193 2.75 16.97 -22.14
N GLU A 194 3.02 16.12 -23.13
CA GLU A 194 1.98 15.36 -23.85
C GLU A 194 1.10 14.51 -22.91
N LEU A 195 1.64 14.10 -21.75
CA LEU A 195 0.89 13.46 -20.66
C LEU A 195 -0.08 14.41 -19.95
N GLY A 196 0.12 15.72 -20.03
CA GLY A 196 -0.75 16.72 -19.41
C GLY A 196 -2.13 16.81 -20.09
N GLU A 197 -2.20 16.59 -21.39
CA GLU A 197 -3.47 16.55 -22.13
C GLU A 197 -4.30 15.33 -21.71
N LEU A 198 -3.67 14.16 -21.61
CA LEU A 198 -4.30 12.93 -21.11
C LEU A 198 -4.79 13.08 -19.67
N TYR A 199 -4.01 13.75 -18.81
CA TYR A 199 -4.39 14.04 -17.44
C TYR A 199 -5.56 15.01 -17.35
N ASN A 200 -5.61 16.03 -18.18
CA ASN A 200 -6.72 16.98 -18.25
C ASN A 200 -8.02 16.33 -18.74
N GLU A 201 -7.92 15.39 -19.70
CA GLU A 201 -9.05 14.58 -20.15
C GLU A 201 -9.55 13.64 -19.04
N TYR A 202 -8.64 12.97 -18.34
CA TYR A 202 -8.98 12.14 -17.19
C TYR A 202 -9.71 12.95 -16.09
N ARG A 203 -9.24 14.15 -15.77
CA ARG A 203 -9.89 15.06 -14.81
C ARG A 203 -11.27 15.53 -15.24
N ARG A 204 -11.48 15.73 -16.54
CA ARG A 204 -12.82 16.02 -17.08
C ARG A 204 -13.76 14.84 -16.89
N LEU A 205 -13.31 13.63 -17.14
CA LEU A 205 -14.07 12.41 -16.92
C LEU A 205 -14.41 12.23 -15.43
N GLU A 206 -13.46 12.44 -14.55
CA GLU A 206 -13.64 12.36 -13.10
C GLU A 206 -14.69 13.37 -12.58
N GLN A 207 -14.73 14.58 -13.14
CA GLN A 207 -15.75 15.59 -12.80
C GLN A 207 -17.16 15.24 -13.32
N MET A 208 -17.27 14.33 -14.27
CA MET A 208 -18.53 13.85 -14.82
C MET A 208 -19.06 12.61 -14.06
N VAL A 209 -18.20 11.86 -13.38
CA VAL A 209 -18.57 10.71 -12.56
C VAL A 209 -19.38 11.19 -11.35
N GLY A 210 -20.59 10.67 -11.18
CA GLY A 210 -21.48 11.03 -10.07
C GLY A 210 -22.48 12.17 -10.36
N LYS A 211 -22.51 12.72 -11.56
CA LYS A 211 -23.57 13.64 -11.99
C LYS A 211 -24.58 12.88 -12.84
N GLU A 212 -25.88 13.02 -12.53
CA GLU A 212 -26.94 12.48 -13.36
C GLU A 212 -26.99 13.23 -14.70
N GLY A 213 -26.86 12.50 -15.81
CA GLY A 213 -26.92 13.05 -17.15
C GLY A 213 -26.53 12.04 -18.22
N ILE A 214 -26.89 12.33 -19.48
CA ILE A 214 -26.47 11.54 -20.64
C ILE A 214 -25.21 12.20 -21.19
N TYR A 215 -24.10 11.48 -21.20
CA TYR A 215 -22.82 11.95 -21.73
C TYR A 215 -22.46 11.21 -23.00
N THR A 216 -22.13 11.93 -24.07
CA THR A 216 -21.55 11.37 -25.29
C THR A 216 -20.05 11.64 -25.28
N LEU A 217 -19.26 10.58 -25.22
CA LEU A 217 -17.80 10.62 -25.30
C LEU A 217 -17.36 10.15 -26.69
N CYS A 218 -16.56 10.98 -27.37
CA CYS A 218 -15.88 10.56 -28.60
C CYS A 218 -14.60 9.81 -28.16
N PRO A 219 -14.45 8.51 -28.48
CA PRO A 219 -13.27 7.74 -28.05
C PRO A 219 -12.01 8.04 -28.89
N TYR A 220 -12.12 8.95 -29.86
CA TYR A 220 -11.01 9.31 -30.73
C TYR A 220 -10.58 10.76 -30.52
N ILE A 221 -9.27 10.95 -30.25
CA ILE A 221 -8.65 12.27 -30.23
C ILE A 221 -8.16 12.56 -31.64
N PHE A 222 -8.81 13.50 -32.34
CA PHE A 222 -8.33 13.99 -33.62
C PHE A 222 -7.31 15.11 -33.35
N ARG A 223 -6.06 14.91 -33.80
CA ARG A 223 -5.06 15.98 -33.88
C ARG A 223 -5.14 16.58 -35.30
N PHE A 224 -5.43 17.86 -35.40
CA PHE A 224 -5.27 18.64 -36.59
C PHE A 224 -3.99 19.42 -36.56
#